data_d78f9bd7a3ff14d7a258ca5115c0c415
#
_entry.id   d78f9bd7a3ff14d7a258ca5115c0c415
#
_cell.length_a   1.000
_cell.length_b   1.000
_cell.length_c   1.000
_cell.angle_alpha   90.00
_cell.angle_beta   90.00
_cell.angle_gamma   90.00
#
_symmetry.space_group_name_H-M   'P 1'
#
loop_
_entity.id
_entity.type
_entity.pdbx_description
1 polymer ?
#
loop_
_entity_poly.entity_id
_entity_poly.type
_entity_poly.pdbx_seq_one_letter_code
_entity_poly.pdbx_strand_id
1 'polypeptide(L)'
;INGEASLVLSGGNSPLKIYNELSNTNINWSSVNTTLVDDRLVEKNHPDSNQKLLFDNIIKNKANSLNFIPLSKDIIKNGFVKTPFDICLLGMGLDGHFASLFPDMVNNSNAFDLNKDPEILEIAAHGDPFVPRITMNFPLILKSHLIILLVKGKEKERVLNLSYKDKSLPLYYLLNNKNINLHIENIN
;
A
#
# COMPACT_ATOMS: atom_id res chain seq x y z
N ILE A 1 -12.65 -7.39 -19.35
CA ILE A 1 -12.88 -6.41 -18.27
C ILE A 1 -14.15 -6.87 -17.59
N ASN A 2 -14.06 -7.36 -16.35
CA ASN A 2 -15.19 -7.99 -15.64
C ASN A 2 -16.17 -6.98 -15.00
N GLY A 3 -16.06 -5.70 -15.32
CA GLY A 3 -16.92 -4.64 -14.76
C GLY A 3 -16.61 -4.24 -13.31
N GLU A 4 -15.63 -4.87 -12.66
CA GLU A 4 -15.17 -4.56 -11.31
C GLU A 4 -13.69 -4.20 -11.34
N ALA A 5 -13.25 -3.34 -10.41
CA ALA A 5 -11.86 -2.98 -10.20
C ALA A 5 -11.45 -3.20 -8.74
N SER A 6 -10.18 -3.53 -8.53
CA SER A 6 -9.58 -3.73 -7.21
C SER A 6 -8.42 -2.76 -6.98
N LEU A 7 -8.53 -1.96 -5.92
CA LEU A 7 -7.50 -1.01 -5.51
C LEU A 7 -6.91 -1.39 -4.16
N VAL A 8 -5.59 -1.39 -4.08
CA VAL A 8 -4.86 -1.44 -2.81
C VAL A 8 -4.28 -0.05 -2.57
N LEU A 9 -4.61 0.56 -1.45
CA LEU A 9 -4.27 1.95 -1.15
C LEU A 9 -3.36 2.04 0.08
N SER A 10 -2.48 3.03 0.08
CA SER A 10 -1.59 3.32 1.21
C SER A 10 -2.08 4.50 2.05
N GLY A 11 -1.60 4.58 3.29
CA GLY A 11 -1.73 5.76 4.13
C GLY A 11 -0.70 6.85 3.84
N GLY A 12 -0.53 7.75 4.79
CA GLY A 12 0.45 8.83 4.75
C GLY A 12 0.02 10.05 3.95
N ASN A 13 0.93 11.02 3.84
CA ASN A 13 0.63 12.34 3.26
C ASN A 13 0.82 12.43 1.74
N SER A 14 1.51 11.46 1.13
CA SER A 14 1.78 11.49 -0.32
C SER A 14 0.51 11.36 -1.15
N PRO A 15 -0.42 10.45 -0.87
CA PRO A 15 -1.58 10.22 -1.73
C PRO A 15 -2.75 11.20 -1.49
N LEU A 16 -2.74 12.05 -0.45
CA LEU A 16 -3.91 12.83 -0.03
C LEU A 16 -4.52 13.68 -1.14
N LYS A 17 -3.69 14.38 -1.94
CA LYS A 17 -4.18 15.19 -3.06
C LYS A 17 -4.88 14.32 -4.10
N ILE A 18 -4.28 13.18 -4.46
CA ILE A 18 -4.82 12.21 -5.41
C ILE A 18 -6.15 11.65 -4.88
N TYR A 19 -6.23 11.29 -3.60
CA TYR A 19 -7.45 10.78 -2.97
C TYR A 19 -8.60 11.80 -3.02
N ASN A 20 -8.31 13.06 -2.72
CA ASN A 20 -9.31 14.12 -2.80
C ASN A 20 -9.80 14.35 -4.24
N GLU A 21 -8.93 14.30 -5.24
CA GLU A 21 -9.29 14.41 -6.66
C GLU A 21 -10.13 13.22 -7.10
N LEU A 22 -9.69 11.99 -6.78
CA LEU A 22 -10.42 10.76 -7.06
C LEU A 22 -11.82 10.77 -6.43
N SER A 23 -11.97 11.24 -5.19
CA SER A 23 -13.27 11.30 -4.51
C SER A 23 -14.32 12.11 -5.28
N ASN A 24 -13.90 13.02 -6.15
CA ASN A 24 -14.76 13.86 -6.99
C ASN A 24 -14.90 13.36 -8.44
N THR A 25 -14.20 12.28 -8.80
CA THR A 25 -14.21 11.75 -10.17
C THR A 25 -15.50 10.97 -10.44
N ASN A 26 -16.07 11.15 -11.63
CA ASN A 26 -17.32 10.51 -12.02
C ASN A 26 -17.05 9.14 -12.67
N ILE A 27 -16.95 8.10 -11.83
CA ILE A 27 -16.89 6.70 -12.26
C ILE A 27 -17.88 5.87 -11.46
N ASN A 28 -18.10 4.62 -11.85
CA ASN A 28 -18.96 3.70 -11.10
C ASN A 28 -18.21 3.15 -9.88
N TRP A 29 -18.21 3.92 -8.79
CA TRP A 29 -17.51 3.55 -7.56
C TRP A 29 -18.06 2.31 -6.86
N SER A 30 -19.33 1.95 -7.07
CA SER A 30 -19.90 0.71 -6.50
C SER A 30 -19.29 -0.56 -7.10
N SER A 31 -18.60 -0.46 -8.22
CA SER A 31 -17.83 -1.54 -8.85
C SER A 31 -16.35 -1.53 -8.48
N VAL A 32 -15.94 -0.69 -7.51
CA VAL A 32 -14.54 -0.60 -7.06
C VAL A 32 -14.41 -1.19 -5.67
N ASN A 33 -13.66 -2.29 -5.55
CA ASN A 33 -13.28 -2.91 -4.29
C ASN A 33 -11.94 -2.36 -3.83
N THR A 34 -11.84 -1.94 -2.59
CA THR A 34 -10.63 -1.31 -2.06
C THR A 34 -10.25 -1.89 -0.71
N THR A 35 -8.96 -2.10 -0.53
CA THR A 35 -8.36 -2.42 0.76
C THR A 35 -7.08 -1.59 0.97
N LEU A 36 -6.50 -1.69 2.16
CA LEU A 36 -5.21 -1.07 2.49
C LEU A 36 -4.05 -2.02 2.21
N VAL A 37 -2.88 -1.47 1.85
CA VAL A 37 -1.64 -2.23 1.79
C VAL A 37 -1.10 -2.51 3.19
N ASP A 38 -1.32 -1.58 4.12
CA ASP A 38 -0.98 -1.68 5.54
C ASP A 38 -1.86 -0.76 6.39
N ASP A 39 -1.98 -1.06 7.67
CA ASP A 39 -2.57 -0.17 8.66
C ASP A 39 -1.85 -0.29 10.01
N ARG A 40 -2.11 0.65 10.87
CA ARG A 40 -1.70 0.62 12.26
C ARG A 40 -2.76 -0.12 13.06
N LEU A 41 -2.36 -1.01 13.95
CA LEU A 41 -3.27 -1.74 14.84
C LEU A 41 -3.71 -0.82 16.00
N VAL A 42 -4.52 0.15 15.64
CA VAL A 42 -5.15 1.14 16.54
C VAL A 42 -6.66 1.15 16.31
N GLU A 43 -7.39 1.87 17.15
CA GLU A 43 -8.84 2.06 16.95
C GLU A 43 -9.13 2.70 15.58
N LYS A 44 -10.23 2.28 14.94
CA LYS A 44 -10.59 2.72 13.57
C LYS A 44 -10.65 4.24 13.38
N ASN A 45 -11.03 4.96 14.42
CA ASN A 45 -11.15 6.42 14.42
C ASN A 45 -9.88 7.12 14.96
N HIS A 46 -8.83 6.37 15.28
CA HIS A 46 -7.58 6.96 15.76
C HIS A 46 -6.94 7.81 14.66
N PRO A 47 -6.33 8.96 14.98
CA PRO A 47 -5.66 9.82 13.97
C PRO A 47 -4.62 9.09 13.12
N ASP A 48 -3.97 8.08 13.67
CA ASP A 48 -2.94 7.30 12.98
C ASP A 48 -3.50 6.14 12.15
N SER A 49 -4.81 5.88 12.14
CA SER A 49 -5.41 4.83 11.31
C SER A 49 -5.39 5.22 9.84
N ASN A 50 -4.82 4.35 8.99
CA ASN A 50 -4.90 4.49 7.54
C ASN A 50 -6.34 4.29 7.04
N GLN A 51 -7.12 3.43 7.69
CA GLN A 51 -8.55 3.30 7.41
C GLN A 51 -9.27 4.65 7.58
N LYS A 52 -9.06 5.31 8.71
CA LYS A 52 -9.62 6.66 8.94
C LYS A 52 -9.19 7.64 7.84
N LEU A 53 -7.90 7.64 7.49
CA LEU A 53 -7.38 8.50 6.44
C LEU A 53 -8.12 8.28 5.10
N LEU A 54 -8.44 7.03 4.72
CA LEU A 54 -9.20 6.75 3.50
C LEU A 54 -10.63 7.30 3.59
N PHE A 55 -11.32 7.11 4.72
CA PHE A 55 -12.68 7.64 4.89
C PHE A 55 -12.72 9.17 4.85
N ASP A 56 -11.71 9.82 5.39
CA ASP A 56 -11.63 11.28 5.40
C ASP A 56 -11.28 11.87 4.01
N ASN A 57 -10.63 11.11 3.13
CA ASN A 57 -10.04 11.67 1.92
C ASN A 57 -10.55 11.09 0.60
N ILE A 58 -10.84 9.79 0.50
CA ILE A 58 -11.30 9.17 -0.75
C ILE A 58 -12.72 8.62 -0.64
N ILE A 59 -13.08 7.96 0.46
CA ILE A 59 -14.41 7.33 0.63
C ILE A 59 -15.44 8.39 1.03
N LYS A 60 -15.62 9.35 0.15
CA LYS A 60 -16.55 10.48 0.32
C LYS A 60 -16.99 11.01 -1.04
N ASN A 61 -17.81 12.02 -1.08
CA ASN A 61 -18.31 12.68 -2.29
C ASN A 61 -18.89 11.64 -3.27
N LYS A 62 -18.40 11.63 -4.52
CA LYS A 62 -18.82 10.66 -5.55
C LYS A 62 -18.31 9.23 -5.28
N ALA A 63 -17.20 9.10 -4.55
CA ALA A 63 -16.62 7.82 -4.20
C ALA A 63 -17.18 7.21 -2.89
N ASN A 64 -18.28 7.74 -2.35
CA ASN A 64 -18.91 7.24 -1.12
C ASN A 64 -19.50 5.82 -1.25
N SER A 65 -19.74 5.34 -2.48
CA SER A 65 -20.22 3.99 -2.78
C SER A 65 -19.09 2.97 -3.03
N LEU A 66 -17.82 3.38 -2.93
CA LEU A 66 -16.66 2.50 -3.00
C LEU A 66 -16.76 1.41 -1.93
N ASN A 67 -16.55 0.16 -2.32
CA ASN A 67 -16.61 -0.97 -1.40
C ASN A 67 -15.27 -1.14 -0.68
N PHE A 68 -15.20 -0.66 0.57
CA PHE A 68 -14.00 -0.78 1.41
C PHE A 68 -14.02 -2.09 2.20
N ILE A 69 -12.93 -2.85 2.09
CA ILE A 69 -12.70 -4.12 2.78
C ILE A 69 -11.54 -3.91 3.76
N PRO A 70 -11.79 -3.92 5.08
CA PRO A 70 -10.75 -3.73 6.09
C PRO A 70 -9.65 -4.80 5.97
N LEU A 71 -8.40 -4.38 6.15
CA LEU A 71 -7.27 -5.30 6.13
C LEU A 71 -7.33 -6.26 7.32
N SER A 72 -7.27 -7.55 7.06
CA SER A 72 -7.26 -8.62 8.08
C SER A 72 -6.49 -9.82 7.57
N LYS A 73 -5.99 -10.68 8.48
CA LYS A 73 -5.23 -11.90 8.11
C LYS A 73 -5.98 -12.82 7.16
N ASP A 74 -7.30 -12.84 7.24
CA ASP A 74 -8.13 -13.78 6.48
C ASP A 74 -8.73 -13.19 5.21
N ILE A 75 -8.42 -11.93 4.88
CA ILE A 75 -9.01 -11.19 3.75
C ILE A 75 -8.84 -11.93 2.41
N ILE A 76 -7.68 -12.57 2.21
CA ILE A 76 -7.36 -13.32 0.99
C ILE A 76 -8.02 -14.71 1.05
N LYS A 77 -7.86 -15.42 2.17
CA LYS A 77 -8.39 -16.79 2.35
C LYS A 77 -9.90 -16.84 2.20
N ASN A 78 -10.60 -15.84 2.70
CA ASN A 78 -12.06 -15.75 2.65
C ASN A 78 -12.58 -15.22 1.30
N GLY A 79 -11.68 -14.92 0.35
CA GLY A 79 -12.06 -14.41 -0.97
C GLY A 79 -12.70 -13.02 -0.96
N PHE A 80 -12.57 -12.26 0.13
CA PHE A 80 -13.09 -10.89 0.21
C PHE A 80 -12.37 -9.96 -0.77
N VAL A 81 -11.11 -10.25 -1.06
CA VAL A 81 -10.33 -9.53 -2.07
C VAL A 81 -9.72 -10.53 -3.04
N LYS A 82 -9.95 -10.30 -4.32
CA LYS A 82 -9.40 -11.14 -5.41
C LYS A 82 -8.02 -10.63 -5.82
N THR A 83 -7.13 -11.55 -6.11
CA THR A 83 -5.82 -11.25 -6.73
C THR A 83 -5.76 -11.85 -8.14
N PRO A 84 -4.98 -11.25 -9.06
CA PRO A 84 -4.17 -10.04 -8.87
C PRO A 84 -5.03 -8.78 -8.71
N PHE A 85 -4.52 -7.81 -7.93
CA PHE A 85 -5.12 -6.47 -7.82
C PHE A 85 -4.92 -5.69 -9.12
N ASP A 86 -5.87 -4.83 -9.49
CA ASP A 86 -5.69 -4.00 -10.67
C ASP A 86 -4.63 -2.92 -10.43
N ILE A 87 -4.70 -2.22 -9.30
CA ILE A 87 -3.74 -1.18 -8.93
C ILE A 87 -3.37 -1.30 -7.45
N CYS A 88 -2.06 -1.22 -7.16
CA CYS A 88 -1.53 -1.01 -5.83
C CYS A 88 -0.81 0.34 -5.76
N LEU A 89 -1.31 1.25 -4.93
CA LEU A 89 -0.72 2.55 -4.70
C LEU A 89 0.14 2.53 -3.45
N LEU A 90 1.43 2.80 -3.60
CA LEU A 90 2.42 2.78 -2.51
C LEU A 90 2.96 4.19 -2.24
N GLY A 91 3.14 4.50 -0.96
CA GLY A 91 4.06 5.53 -0.51
C GLY A 91 5.41 4.92 -0.12
N MET A 92 6.37 5.76 0.25
CA MET A 92 7.66 5.35 0.79
C MET A 92 8.07 6.19 1.99
N GLY A 93 8.82 5.59 2.91
CA GLY A 93 9.51 6.27 4.00
C GLY A 93 10.88 6.82 3.62
N LEU A 94 11.47 7.64 4.49
CA LEU A 94 12.84 8.15 4.33
C LEU A 94 13.92 7.09 4.63
N ASP A 95 13.54 5.99 5.23
CA ASP A 95 14.35 4.78 5.46
C ASP A 95 14.18 3.73 4.35
N GLY A 96 13.46 4.07 3.28
CA GLY A 96 13.21 3.20 2.15
C GLY A 96 12.15 2.12 2.37
N HIS A 97 11.37 2.15 3.48
CA HIS A 97 10.23 1.27 3.64
C HIS A 97 9.09 1.64 2.70
N PHE A 98 8.27 0.66 2.34
CA PHE A 98 6.96 0.84 1.72
C PHE A 98 5.95 -0.09 2.42
N ALA A 99 4.67 0.25 2.42
CA ALA A 99 3.70 -0.38 3.32
C ALA A 99 4.23 -0.35 4.77
N SER A 100 4.15 -1.45 5.52
CA SER A 100 4.87 -1.62 6.78
C SER A 100 5.99 -2.66 6.67
N LEU A 101 6.74 -2.65 5.56
CA LEU A 101 7.91 -3.48 5.30
C LEU A 101 9.19 -2.65 5.52
N PHE A 102 9.79 -2.80 6.71
CA PHE A 102 10.91 -1.99 7.20
C PHE A 102 12.28 -2.58 6.87
N PRO A 103 13.38 -1.79 6.95
CA PRO A 103 14.74 -2.25 6.61
C PRO A 103 15.21 -3.49 7.38
N ASP A 104 14.89 -3.59 8.66
CA ASP A 104 15.24 -4.75 9.50
C ASP A 104 14.48 -6.03 9.13
N MET A 105 13.43 -5.92 8.32
CA MET A 105 12.65 -7.05 7.82
C MET A 105 13.17 -7.63 6.50
N VAL A 106 14.15 -7.00 5.85
CA VAL A 106 14.65 -7.41 4.52
C VAL A 106 15.10 -8.88 4.48
N ASN A 107 15.64 -9.38 5.61
CA ASN A 107 16.04 -10.78 5.75
C ASN A 107 14.96 -11.67 6.38
N ASN A 108 13.73 -11.15 6.57
CA ASN A 108 12.62 -11.91 7.13
C ASN A 108 11.95 -12.72 6.02
N SER A 109 11.93 -14.05 6.15
CA SER A 109 11.40 -14.95 5.13
C SER A 109 9.92 -14.76 4.83
N ASN A 110 9.11 -14.34 5.81
CA ASN A 110 7.69 -14.12 5.58
C ASN A 110 7.40 -12.76 4.92
N ALA A 111 8.27 -11.77 5.15
CA ALA A 111 8.08 -10.43 4.62
C ALA A 111 8.53 -10.28 3.15
N PHE A 112 9.70 -10.82 2.78
CA PHE A 112 10.35 -10.55 1.50
C PHE A 112 10.65 -11.79 0.64
N ASP A 113 10.58 -13.02 1.17
CA ASP A 113 10.87 -14.24 0.40
C ASP A 113 9.78 -14.49 -0.66
N LEU A 114 10.15 -14.39 -1.92
CA LEU A 114 9.25 -14.57 -3.07
C LEU A 114 8.73 -16.02 -3.25
N ASN A 115 9.32 -16.99 -2.53
CA ASN A 115 8.84 -18.37 -2.51
C ASN A 115 7.77 -18.62 -1.44
N LYS A 116 7.48 -17.63 -0.61
CA LYS A 116 6.39 -17.69 0.37
C LYS A 116 5.05 -17.34 -0.24
N ASP A 117 4.01 -17.86 0.37
CA ASP A 117 2.64 -17.52 -0.04
C ASP A 117 2.34 -16.04 0.19
N PRO A 118 1.52 -15.46 -0.69
CA PRO A 118 0.93 -14.15 -0.45
C PRO A 118 0.10 -14.14 0.84
N GLU A 119 0.47 -13.30 1.81
CA GLU A 119 -0.17 -13.26 3.13
C GLU A 119 -0.19 -11.85 3.75
N ILE A 120 -1.03 -11.72 4.79
CA ILE A 120 -1.08 -10.53 5.64
C ILE A 120 -0.31 -10.83 6.93
N LEU A 121 0.62 -9.96 7.27
CA LEU A 121 1.46 -10.04 8.47
C LEU A 121 0.97 -9.04 9.53
N GLU A 122 0.95 -9.47 10.77
CA GLU A 122 0.97 -8.57 11.92
C GLU A 122 2.40 -8.48 12.42
N ILE A 123 2.87 -7.28 12.61
CA ILE A 123 4.24 -7.00 13.06
C ILE A 123 4.22 -6.18 14.35
N ALA A 124 5.28 -6.32 15.12
CA ALA A 124 5.48 -5.54 16.34
C ALA A 124 5.53 -4.02 16.04
N ALA A 125 5.52 -3.21 17.07
CA ALA A 125 5.60 -1.76 16.93
C ALA A 125 6.86 -1.34 16.13
N HIS A 126 6.65 -0.55 15.08
CA HIS A 126 7.68 -0.02 14.18
C HIS A 126 7.33 1.37 13.66
N GLY A 127 8.34 2.11 13.24
CA GLY A 127 8.21 3.38 12.55
C GLY A 127 7.65 4.51 13.41
N ASP A 128 7.10 5.51 12.74
CA ASP A 128 6.42 6.63 13.36
C ASP A 128 4.96 6.69 12.83
N PRO A 129 3.94 6.62 13.71
CA PRO A 129 4.01 6.34 15.15
C PRO A 129 4.54 4.93 15.46
N PHE A 130 5.17 4.77 16.62
CA PHE A 130 5.71 3.48 17.08
C PHE A 130 4.59 2.63 17.69
N VAL A 131 3.85 1.96 16.83
CA VAL A 131 2.70 1.09 17.17
C VAL A 131 2.74 -0.22 16.37
N PRO A 132 2.09 -1.30 16.85
CA PRO A 132 1.92 -2.52 16.07
C PRO A 132 1.21 -2.24 14.74
N ARG A 133 1.51 -3.05 13.72
CA ARG A 133 0.97 -2.84 12.36
C ARG A 133 0.48 -4.14 11.75
N ILE A 134 -0.39 -4.02 10.76
CA ILE A 134 -0.81 -5.07 9.86
C ILE A 134 -0.42 -4.67 8.44
N THR A 135 0.14 -5.59 7.65
CA THR A 135 0.68 -5.28 6.32
C THR A 135 0.60 -6.45 5.36
N MET A 136 0.44 -6.18 4.08
CA MET A 136 0.70 -7.17 3.04
C MET A 136 2.19 -7.52 3.03
N ASN A 137 2.55 -8.81 2.85
CA ASN A 137 3.92 -9.19 2.55
C ASN A 137 4.29 -8.80 1.11
N PHE A 138 5.59 -8.82 0.79
CA PHE A 138 6.06 -8.45 -0.55
C PHE A 138 5.48 -9.35 -1.65
N PRO A 139 5.41 -10.71 -1.51
CA PRO A 139 4.73 -11.56 -2.48
C PRO A 139 3.28 -11.16 -2.78
N LEU A 140 2.52 -10.72 -1.78
CA LEU A 140 1.13 -10.28 -1.98
C LEU A 140 1.05 -8.94 -2.73
N ILE A 141 1.91 -7.98 -2.39
CA ILE A 141 1.99 -6.70 -3.11
C ILE A 141 2.30 -6.90 -4.59
N LEU A 142 3.18 -7.87 -4.90
CA LEU A 142 3.53 -8.23 -6.29
C LEU A 142 2.37 -8.88 -7.07
N LYS A 143 1.30 -9.32 -6.40
CA LYS A 143 0.04 -9.74 -7.05
C LYS A 143 -0.79 -8.53 -7.47
N SER A 144 -0.19 -7.58 -8.18
CA SER A 144 -0.82 -6.38 -8.71
C SER A 144 -0.48 -6.22 -10.19
N HIS A 145 -1.46 -5.88 -11.01
CA HIS A 145 -1.24 -5.60 -12.44
C HIS A 145 -0.43 -4.32 -12.65
N LEU A 146 -0.65 -3.33 -11.79
CA LEU A 146 0.09 -2.07 -11.78
C LEU A 146 0.41 -1.66 -10.34
N ILE A 147 1.67 -1.39 -10.07
CA ILE A 147 2.11 -0.76 -8.82
C ILE A 147 2.51 0.67 -9.12
N ILE A 148 1.95 1.63 -8.39
CA ILE A 148 2.30 3.04 -8.50
C ILE A 148 2.99 3.45 -7.20
N LEU A 149 4.27 3.84 -7.30
CA LEU A 149 5.04 4.35 -6.17
C LEU A 149 5.04 5.87 -6.19
N LEU A 150 4.47 6.47 -5.15
CA LEU A 150 4.41 7.91 -4.97
C LEU A 150 5.66 8.44 -4.25
N VAL A 151 6.39 9.30 -4.92
CA VAL A 151 7.60 9.94 -4.38
C VAL A 151 7.34 11.43 -4.19
N LYS A 152 7.34 11.92 -2.96
CA LYS A 152 7.02 13.31 -2.63
C LYS A 152 8.23 14.04 -2.03
N GLY A 153 8.77 14.96 -2.79
CA GLY A 153 9.84 15.86 -2.36
C GLY A 153 11.25 15.29 -2.47
N LYS A 154 12.22 16.18 -2.46
CA LYS A 154 13.64 15.90 -2.76
C LYS A 154 14.32 14.87 -1.84
N GLU A 155 13.91 14.80 -0.59
CA GLU A 155 14.48 13.82 0.35
C GLU A 155 14.09 12.40 -0.06
N LYS A 156 12.82 12.16 -0.40
CA LYS A 156 12.37 10.85 -0.89
C LYS A 156 12.97 10.51 -2.25
N GLU A 157 13.18 11.48 -3.14
CA GLU A 157 13.91 11.26 -4.39
C GLU A 157 15.35 10.79 -4.16
N ARG A 158 16.04 11.35 -3.14
CA ARG A 158 17.38 10.88 -2.77
C ARG A 158 17.37 9.44 -2.28
N VAL A 159 16.42 9.09 -1.41
CA VAL A 159 16.26 7.72 -0.91
C VAL A 159 15.91 6.77 -2.07
N LEU A 160 15.01 7.16 -2.97
CA LEU A 160 14.70 6.38 -4.17
C LEU A 160 15.95 6.06 -4.97
N ASN A 161 16.79 7.08 -5.25
CA ASN A 161 18.03 6.90 -6.02
C ASN A 161 19.05 6.01 -5.31
N LEU A 162 19.16 6.08 -3.98
CA LEU A 162 19.98 5.16 -3.19
C LEU A 162 19.46 3.73 -3.28
N SER A 163 18.15 3.56 -3.22
CA SER A 163 17.48 2.25 -3.19
C SER A 163 17.68 1.42 -4.45
N TYR A 164 18.09 2.00 -5.58
CA TYR A 164 18.47 1.19 -6.77
C TYR A 164 19.70 0.30 -6.53
N LYS A 165 20.56 0.65 -5.57
CA LYS A 165 21.84 -0.02 -5.33
C LYS A 165 21.99 -0.61 -3.92
N ASP A 166 21.24 -0.12 -2.96
CA ASP A 166 21.36 -0.48 -1.55
C ASP A 166 20.37 -1.59 -1.17
N LYS A 167 20.89 -2.82 -1.07
CA LYS A 167 20.11 -4.01 -0.70
C LYS A 167 19.61 -4.03 0.73
N SER A 168 20.07 -3.13 1.58
CA SER A 168 19.55 -2.99 2.95
C SER A 168 18.21 -2.28 2.99
N LEU A 169 17.84 -1.59 1.91
CA LEU A 169 16.60 -0.84 1.81
C LEU A 169 15.47 -1.69 1.18
N PRO A 170 14.28 -1.74 1.77
CA PRO A 170 13.11 -2.44 1.21
C PRO A 170 12.82 -2.08 -0.24
N LEU A 171 12.88 -0.81 -0.61
CA LEU A 171 12.66 -0.34 -1.97
C LEU A 171 13.61 -0.96 -3.00
N TYR A 172 14.82 -1.40 -2.62
CA TYR A 172 15.71 -2.11 -3.53
C TYR A 172 15.01 -3.29 -4.20
N TYR A 173 14.26 -4.07 -3.42
CA TYR A 173 13.58 -5.28 -3.90
C TYR A 173 12.42 -4.96 -4.82
N LEU A 174 11.70 -3.87 -4.56
CA LEU A 174 10.63 -3.39 -5.44
C LEU A 174 11.19 -2.87 -6.76
N LEU A 175 12.20 -1.98 -6.71
CA LEU A 175 12.78 -1.31 -7.88
C LEU A 175 13.52 -2.26 -8.82
N ASN A 176 14.12 -3.31 -8.29
CA ASN A 176 14.89 -4.29 -9.07
C ASN A 176 14.08 -5.54 -9.47
N ASN A 177 12.78 -5.59 -9.16
CA ASN A 177 11.92 -6.68 -9.58
C ASN A 177 11.49 -6.49 -11.05
N LYS A 178 11.96 -7.38 -11.94
CA LYS A 178 11.69 -7.30 -13.39
C LYS A 178 10.31 -7.85 -13.80
N ASN A 179 9.61 -8.49 -12.88
CA ASN A 179 8.36 -9.21 -13.16
C ASN A 179 7.10 -8.39 -12.84
N ILE A 180 7.25 -7.09 -12.57
CA ILE A 180 6.15 -6.21 -12.21
C ILE A 180 6.05 -5.02 -13.15
N ASN A 181 4.86 -4.49 -13.26
CA ASN A 181 4.62 -3.20 -13.90
C ASN A 181 4.64 -2.12 -12.80
N LEU A 182 5.79 -1.46 -12.66
CA LEU A 182 6.02 -0.41 -11.66
C LEU A 182 6.07 0.95 -12.35
N HIS A 183 5.19 1.85 -11.93
CA HIS A 183 5.21 3.26 -12.29
C HIS A 183 5.67 4.09 -11.08
N ILE A 184 6.63 4.99 -11.29
CA ILE A 184 7.10 5.91 -10.25
C ILE A 184 6.56 7.30 -10.56
N GLU A 185 5.76 7.85 -9.66
CA GLU A 185 5.16 9.16 -9.79
C GLU A 185 5.78 10.14 -8.80
N ASN A 186 6.46 11.15 -9.34
CA ASN A 186 7.02 12.26 -8.54
C ASN A 186 5.94 13.31 -8.29
N ILE A 187 5.59 13.51 -7.02
CA ILE A 187 4.55 14.43 -6.57
C ILE A 187 5.22 15.69 -5.97
N ASN A 188 4.84 16.83 -6.43
CA ASN A 188 5.26 18.14 -5.89
C ASN A 188 4.30 18.67 -4.83
#